data_0bb2d2888b2d92e56d4848c749b3cfa9
#
_entry.id   0bb2d2888b2d92e56d4848c749b3cfa9
#
_cell.length_a   1.000
_cell.length_b   1.000
_cell.length_c   1.000
_cell.angle_alpha   90.00
_cell.angle_beta   90.00
_cell.angle_gamma   90.00
#
_symmetry.space_group_name_H-M   'P 1'
#
loop_
_entity.id
_entity.type
_entity.pdbx_description
1 polymer ?
#
loop_
_entity_poly.entity_id
_entity_poly.type
_entity_poly.pdbx_seq_one_letter_code
_entity_poly.pdbx_strand_id
1 'polypeptide(L)'
;YPLINNDFCVEHLEDKEICELCGQNYVKKDHKCQNCLDILNISDYYTKHDKFTILYSNLDYNNCLMDLGFIKIYFFEKIPHELINKNDFYYIDAVNHFEAGNVKLLANLVPKENNTILNFENITKTLDKSYGDEKLGVLKMDVDNLGAIFAFGLKQGKNNDVTLQRSLSKYLTLSRFIELFFGYKLKQICLDLSKKLQNKNENIFYINYAGGDDLVILGPIY
;
A
#
# COMPACT_ATOMS: atom_id res chain seq x y z
N TYR A 1 -34.99 -17.09 -2.80
CA TYR A 1 -33.95 -17.44 -3.80
C TYR A 1 -34.59 -17.29 -5.16
N PRO A 2 -34.12 -16.38 -6.06
CA PRO A 2 -34.58 -16.36 -7.43
C PRO A 2 -34.10 -17.63 -8.12
N LEU A 3 -35.03 -18.29 -8.78
CA LEU A 3 -34.77 -19.45 -9.65
C LEU A 3 -33.75 -19.03 -10.72
N ILE A 4 -32.59 -19.68 -10.71
CA ILE A 4 -31.60 -19.55 -11.79
C ILE A 4 -32.27 -20.16 -13.03
N ASN A 5 -32.65 -19.31 -13.98
CA ASN A 5 -33.01 -19.75 -15.31
C ASN A 5 -31.82 -20.48 -15.93
N ASN A 6 -32.05 -21.75 -16.31
CA ASN A 6 -31.04 -22.63 -16.91
C ASN A 6 -30.75 -22.32 -18.39
N ASP A 7 -30.95 -21.08 -18.84
CA ASP A 7 -30.52 -20.61 -20.15
C ASP A 7 -29.11 -19.97 -20.06
N PHE A 8 -28.18 -20.67 -19.44
CA PHE A 8 -26.78 -20.46 -19.80
C PHE A 8 -26.62 -21.06 -21.20
N CYS A 9 -26.78 -20.23 -22.24
CA CYS A 9 -26.17 -20.49 -23.52
C CYS A 9 -24.69 -20.70 -23.29
N VAL A 10 -24.23 -21.94 -23.33
CA VAL A 10 -22.82 -22.28 -23.49
C VAL A 10 -22.49 -21.86 -24.94
N GLU A 11 -22.32 -20.57 -25.16
CA GLU A 11 -21.61 -20.11 -26.36
C GLU A 11 -20.25 -20.82 -26.31
N HIS A 12 -19.89 -21.43 -27.40
CA HIS A 12 -18.67 -22.17 -27.62
C HIS A 12 -17.49 -21.34 -27.07
N LEU A 13 -17.01 -21.73 -25.89
CA LEU A 13 -15.85 -21.15 -25.21
C LEU A 13 -14.52 -21.74 -25.74
N GLU A 14 -14.57 -22.25 -26.98
CA GLU A 14 -13.43 -22.78 -27.68
C GLU A 14 -12.54 -21.61 -28.06
N ASP A 15 -11.29 -21.63 -27.52
CA ASP A 15 -10.14 -20.81 -27.87
C ASP A 15 -9.91 -19.49 -27.11
N LYS A 16 -10.55 -19.22 -25.97
CA LYS A 16 -10.13 -18.08 -25.15
C LYS A 16 -9.07 -18.51 -24.15
N GLU A 17 -7.87 -17.99 -24.33
CA GLU A 17 -6.74 -18.19 -23.41
C GLU A 17 -7.09 -17.65 -22.01
N ILE A 18 -6.76 -18.43 -20.98
CA ILE A 18 -7.00 -18.06 -19.58
C ILE A 18 -5.80 -17.28 -19.03
N CYS A 19 -6.05 -16.27 -18.23
CA CYS A 19 -5.04 -15.42 -17.61
C CYS A 19 -4.03 -16.24 -16.80
N GLU A 20 -2.75 -16.12 -17.12
CA GLU A 20 -1.67 -16.83 -16.43
C GLU A 20 -1.50 -16.44 -14.95
N LEU A 21 -1.91 -15.22 -14.58
CA LEU A 21 -1.77 -14.74 -13.19
C LEU A 21 -2.89 -15.22 -12.26
N CYS A 22 -4.14 -15.13 -12.67
CA CYS A 22 -5.25 -15.48 -11.81
C CYS A 22 -5.92 -16.82 -12.13
N GLY A 23 -5.70 -17.36 -13.33
CA GLY A 23 -6.31 -18.62 -13.76
C GLY A 23 -7.84 -18.59 -13.86
N GLN A 24 -8.48 -17.41 -13.82
CA GLN A 24 -9.94 -17.28 -13.72
C GLN A 24 -10.58 -16.53 -14.90
N ASN A 25 -9.95 -15.47 -15.37
CA ASN A 25 -10.50 -14.58 -16.38
C ASN A 25 -9.81 -14.77 -17.73
N TYR A 26 -10.49 -14.41 -18.81
CA TYR A 26 -9.91 -14.46 -20.16
C TYR A 26 -8.83 -13.40 -20.35
N VAL A 27 -7.82 -13.77 -21.10
CA VAL A 27 -6.72 -12.88 -21.50
C VAL A 27 -7.23 -11.69 -22.30
N LYS A 28 -6.70 -10.52 -22.00
CA LYS A 28 -6.90 -9.29 -22.76
C LYS A 28 -5.62 -8.85 -23.47
N LYS A 29 -4.50 -8.90 -22.77
CA LYS A 29 -3.21 -8.49 -23.28
C LYS A 29 -2.07 -9.17 -22.50
N ASP A 30 -0.98 -9.48 -23.17
CA ASP A 30 0.25 -10.04 -22.57
C ASP A 30 -0.03 -11.23 -21.65
N HIS A 31 -0.85 -12.18 -22.07
CA HIS A 31 -1.31 -13.37 -21.31
C HIS A 31 -2.01 -13.04 -19.97
N LYS A 32 -2.53 -11.80 -19.82
CA LYS A 32 -3.18 -11.31 -18.60
C LYS A 32 -4.58 -10.77 -18.88
N CYS A 33 -5.49 -10.98 -17.94
CA CYS A 33 -6.82 -10.36 -17.96
C CYS A 33 -6.76 -8.89 -17.52
N GLN A 34 -7.83 -8.13 -17.80
CA GLN A 34 -7.89 -6.70 -17.45
C GLN A 34 -7.69 -6.46 -15.97
N ASN A 35 -8.35 -7.20 -15.09
CA ASN A 35 -8.22 -7.03 -13.64
C ASN A 35 -6.76 -7.22 -13.16
N CYS A 36 -6.06 -8.21 -13.68
CA CYS A 36 -4.66 -8.43 -13.35
C CYS A 36 -3.76 -7.31 -13.88
N LEU A 37 -4.03 -6.80 -15.08
CA LEU A 37 -3.31 -5.65 -15.64
C LEU A 37 -3.52 -4.40 -14.78
N ASP A 38 -4.75 -4.13 -14.35
CA ASP A 38 -5.07 -2.98 -13.50
C ASP A 38 -4.36 -3.08 -12.14
N ILE A 39 -4.36 -4.25 -11.51
CA ILE A 39 -3.63 -4.49 -10.25
C ILE A 39 -2.12 -4.27 -10.44
N LEU A 40 -1.53 -4.76 -11.52
CA LEU A 40 -0.12 -4.56 -11.82
C LEU A 40 0.21 -3.07 -12.03
N ASN A 41 -0.63 -2.34 -12.76
CA ASN A 41 -0.48 -0.91 -12.98
C ASN A 41 -0.57 -0.12 -11.66
N ILE A 42 -1.52 -0.47 -10.78
CA ILE A 42 -1.64 0.11 -9.44
C ILE A 42 -0.36 -0.15 -8.63
N SER A 43 0.09 -1.41 -8.56
CA SER A 43 1.31 -1.79 -7.84
C SER A 43 2.53 -1.04 -8.35
N ASP A 44 2.66 -0.92 -9.66
CA ASP A 44 3.73 -0.20 -10.33
C ASP A 44 3.72 1.29 -9.96
N TYR A 45 2.54 1.90 -9.90
CA TYR A 45 2.39 3.29 -9.49
C TYR A 45 2.81 3.52 -8.03
N TYR A 46 2.36 2.66 -7.10
CA TYR A 46 2.73 2.73 -5.68
C TYR A 46 4.23 2.56 -5.44
N THR A 47 4.90 1.78 -6.26
CA THR A 47 6.35 1.55 -6.14
C THR A 47 7.19 2.64 -6.79
N LYS A 48 6.66 3.29 -7.84
CA LYS A 48 7.38 4.36 -8.57
C LYS A 48 7.26 5.71 -7.87
N HIS A 49 6.10 6.02 -7.30
CA HIS A 49 5.78 7.33 -6.73
C HIS A 49 5.72 7.29 -5.21
N ASP A 50 6.44 8.19 -4.57
CA ASP A 50 6.41 8.35 -3.11
C ASP A 50 5.21 9.17 -2.65
N LYS A 51 4.83 10.16 -3.44
CA LYS A 51 3.72 11.09 -3.18
C LYS A 51 2.80 11.12 -4.38
N PHE A 52 1.52 10.92 -4.16
CA PHE A 52 0.52 10.97 -5.21
C PHE A 52 -0.88 11.15 -4.64
N THR A 53 -1.82 11.45 -5.52
CA THR A 53 -3.23 11.60 -5.19
C THR A 53 -4.06 10.56 -5.92
N ILE A 54 -4.99 9.93 -5.21
CA ILE A 54 -5.98 9.01 -5.76
C ILE A 54 -7.30 9.77 -5.85
N LEU A 55 -7.87 9.84 -7.03
CA LEU A 55 -9.19 10.39 -7.28
C LEU A 55 -10.18 9.28 -7.59
N TYR A 56 -11.27 9.25 -6.85
CA TYR A 56 -12.41 8.36 -7.07
C TYR A 56 -13.56 9.18 -7.68
N SER A 57 -13.94 8.88 -8.91
CA SER A 57 -14.91 9.68 -9.66
C SER A 57 -15.71 8.81 -10.64
N ASN A 58 -16.89 9.28 -11.05
CA ASN A 58 -17.63 8.73 -12.18
C ASN A 58 -17.30 9.42 -13.50
N LEU A 59 -16.49 10.47 -13.47
CA LEU A 59 -16.10 11.21 -14.67
C LEU A 59 -15.26 10.34 -15.61
N ASP A 60 -15.47 10.51 -16.89
CA ASP A 60 -14.56 10.02 -17.91
C ASP A 60 -13.41 11.01 -18.09
N TYR A 61 -12.23 10.59 -17.67
CA TYR A 61 -10.99 11.33 -17.85
C TYR A 61 -9.92 10.41 -18.45
N ASN A 62 -8.96 10.99 -19.15
CA ASN A 62 -7.86 10.23 -19.70
C ASN A 62 -7.02 9.59 -18.58
N ASN A 63 -6.43 8.42 -18.84
CA ASN A 63 -5.60 7.66 -17.90
C ASN A 63 -6.34 7.10 -16.67
N CYS A 64 -7.57 6.62 -16.86
CA CYS A 64 -8.23 5.78 -15.86
C CYS A 64 -7.34 4.56 -15.56
N LEU A 65 -6.99 4.37 -14.28
CA LEU A 65 -6.15 3.26 -13.88
C LEU A 65 -6.96 1.98 -13.65
N MET A 66 -8.17 2.14 -13.10
CA MET A 66 -9.12 1.05 -12.89
C MET A 66 -10.55 1.57 -13.06
N ASP A 67 -11.36 0.86 -13.84
CA ASP A 67 -12.77 1.12 -14.02
C ASP A 67 -13.59 0.01 -13.35
N LEU A 68 -14.35 0.37 -12.32
CA LEU A 68 -15.26 -0.53 -11.60
C LEU A 68 -16.71 -0.41 -12.07
N GLY A 69 -16.96 0.29 -13.18
CA GLY A 69 -18.28 0.54 -13.76
C GLY A 69 -19.00 1.72 -13.10
N PHE A 70 -19.19 1.72 -11.80
CA PHE A 70 -19.84 2.79 -11.03
C PHE A 70 -18.87 3.84 -10.48
N ILE A 71 -17.59 3.48 -10.32
CA ILE A 71 -16.49 4.35 -9.91
C ILE A 71 -15.27 4.05 -10.75
N LYS A 72 -14.58 5.10 -11.16
CA LYS A 72 -13.29 5.06 -11.83
C LYS A 72 -12.21 5.59 -10.89
N ILE A 73 -11.04 4.97 -10.93
CA ILE A 73 -9.91 5.29 -10.06
C ILE A 73 -8.79 5.86 -10.91
N TYR A 74 -8.35 7.06 -10.54
CA TYR A 74 -7.29 7.81 -11.19
C TYR A 74 -6.17 8.10 -10.21
N PHE A 75 -4.94 7.98 -10.67
CA PHE A 75 -3.77 8.33 -9.90
C PHE A 75 -3.06 9.52 -10.54
N PHE A 76 -2.69 10.51 -9.74
CA PHE A 76 -2.00 11.71 -10.17
C PHE A 76 -0.85 12.03 -9.22
N GLU A 77 0.29 12.46 -9.74
CA GLU A 77 1.30 13.12 -8.91
C GLU A 77 0.74 14.46 -8.40
N LYS A 78 -0.02 15.16 -9.26
CA LYS A 78 -0.74 16.38 -8.93
C LYS A 78 -2.07 16.39 -9.68
N ILE A 79 -3.16 16.68 -8.96
CA ILE A 79 -4.50 16.74 -9.57
C ILE A 79 -4.50 17.86 -10.64
N PRO A 80 -4.96 17.58 -11.87
CA PRO A 80 -5.14 18.60 -12.89
C PRO A 80 -6.13 19.68 -12.43
N HIS A 81 -5.81 20.94 -12.67
CA HIS A 81 -6.67 22.08 -12.28
C HIS A 81 -8.08 21.99 -12.88
N GLU A 82 -8.20 21.40 -14.06
CA GLU A 82 -9.48 21.17 -14.74
C GLU A 82 -10.45 20.28 -13.95
N LEU A 83 -9.92 19.38 -13.13
CA LEU A 83 -10.71 18.48 -12.29
C LEU A 83 -11.10 19.11 -10.95
N ILE A 84 -10.29 20.05 -10.45
CA ILE A 84 -10.55 20.69 -9.14
C ILE A 84 -11.86 21.50 -9.15
N ASN A 85 -12.24 22.05 -10.31
CA ASN A 85 -13.45 22.87 -10.47
C ASN A 85 -14.71 22.09 -10.83
N LYS A 86 -14.63 20.76 -10.97
CA LYS A 86 -15.79 19.90 -11.24
C LYS A 86 -16.27 19.30 -9.92
N ASN A 87 -17.50 19.59 -9.54
CA ASN A 87 -18.13 19.09 -8.31
C ASN A 87 -18.52 17.59 -8.38
N ASP A 88 -17.91 16.82 -9.30
CA ASP A 88 -18.35 15.47 -9.66
C ASP A 88 -17.38 14.37 -9.18
N PHE A 89 -16.50 14.64 -8.21
CA PHE A 89 -15.70 13.58 -7.60
C PHE A 89 -16.29 13.15 -6.26
N TYR A 90 -16.21 11.84 -6.02
CA TYR A 90 -16.72 11.27 -4.78
C TYR A 90 -15.74 11.38 -3.62
N TYR A 91 -14.44 11.21 -3.90
CA TYR A 91 -13.44 11.09 -2.85
C TYR A 91 -12.02 11.34 -3.38
N ILE A 92 -11.16 11.88 -2.52
CA ILE A 92 -9.75 12.13 -2.80
C ILE A 92 -8.92 11.62 -1.63
N ASP A 93 -7.95 10.74 -1.91
CA ASP A 93 -6.89 10.35 -0.99
C ASP A 93 -5.57 10.98 -1.41
N ALA A 94 -4.93 11.68 -0.48
CA ALA A 94 -3.58 12.21 -0.63
C ALA A 94 -2.57 11.26 0.03
N VAL A 95 -1.75 10.58 -0.76
CA VAL A 95 -0.76 9.64 -0.24
C VAL A 95 0.56 10.34 0.02
N ASN A 96 1.01 10.34 1.27
CA ASN A 96 2.27 10.93 1.75
C ASN A 96 2.42 12.45 1.51
N HIS A 97 1.32 13.17 1.28
CA HIS A 97 1.30 14.64 1.20
C HIS A 97 0.00 15.24 1.76
N PHE A 98 -0.08 16.58 1.91
CA PHE A 98 -1.17 17.27 2.61
C PHE A 98 -1.91 18.28 1.70
N GLU A 99 -1.82 18.16 0.40
CA GLU A 99 -2.35 19.19 -0.52
C GLU A 99 -3.87 19.15 -0.67
N ALA A 100 -4.48 17.97 -0.64
CA ALA A 100 -5.94 17.84 -0.81
C ALA A 100 -6.44 16.50 -0.29
N GLY A 101 -7.73 16.47 0.09
CA GLY A 101 -8.45 15.25 0.42
C GLY A 101 -8.07 14.63 1.77
N ASN A 102 -8.25 13.33 1.86
CA ASN A 102 -7.95 12.56 3.06
C ASN A 102 -6.50 12.05 3.00
N VAL A 103 -5.71 12.40 4.01
CA VAL A 103 -4.28 12.05 4.03
C VAL A 103 -4.10 10.60 4.45
N LYS A 104 -3.39 9.86 3.62
CA LYS A 104 -2.93 8.48 3.88
C LYS A 104 -1.41 8.46 3.99
N LEU A 105 -0.90 7.97 5.09
CA LEU A 105 0.53 7.75 5.27
C LEU A 105 0.86 6.31 4.91
N LEU A 106 1.74 6.12 3.95
CA LEU A 106 2.12 4.82 3.42
C LEU A 106 3.64 4.66 3.40
N ALA A 107 4.12 3.61 4.02
CA ALA A 107 5.53 3.25 3.98
C ALA A 107 5.85 2.42 2.71
N ASN A 108 5.65 3.02 1.55
CA ASN A 108 5.88 2.41 0.23
C ASN A 108 7.35 2.45 -0.19
N LEU A 109 8.24 1.89 0.62
CA LEU A 109 9.67 1.92 0.38
C LEU A 109 10.12 0.64 -0.33
N VAL A 110 10.73 0.80 -1.52
CA VAL A 110 11.32 -0.29 -2.29
C VAL A 110 12.75 0.06 -2.68
N PRO A 111 13.69 -0.89 -2.65
CA PRO A 111 15.07 -0.66 -3.10
C PRO A 111 15.10 -0.50 -4.62
N LYS A 112 15.80 0.53 -5.10
CA LYS A 112 15.92 0.85 -6.52
C LYS A 112 17.37 1.15 -6.88
N GLU A 113 17.75 0.73 -8.06
CA GLU A 113 18.97 1.13 -8.73
C GLU A 113 18.63 1.66 -10.12
N ASN A 114 19.05 2.87 -10.45
CA ASN A 114 18.74 3.52 -11.74
C ASN A 114 17.22 3.52 -12.06
N ASN A 115 16.38 3.82 -11.10
CA ASN A 115 14.90 3.76 -11.18
C ASN A 115 14.29 2.36 -11.43
N THR A 116 15.08 1.30 -11.43
CA THR A 116 14.58 -0.07 -11.53
C THR A 116 14.54 -0.70 -10.15
N ILE A 117 13.41 -1.35 -9.81
CA ILE A 117 13.27 -2.06 -8.54
C ILE A 117 14.22 -3.24 -8.51
N LEU A 118 14.99 -3.36 -7.44
CA LEU A 118 15.91 -4.48 -7.24
C LEU A 118 15.14 -5.77 -6.95
N ASN A 119 15.52 -6.86 -7.58
CA ASN A 119 15.07 -8.19 -7.19
C ASN A 119 15.75 -8.63 -5.88
N PHE A 120 15.25 -9.69 -5.26
CA PHE A 120 15.75 -10.16 -3.96
C PHE A 120 17.23 -10.54 -3.98
N GLU A 121 17.70 -11.13 -5.08
CA GLU A 121 19.10 -11.46 -5.25
C GLU A 121 19.99 -10.21 -5.30
N ASN A 122 19.54 -9.17 -5.99
CA ASN A 122 20.28 -7.91 -6.07
C ASN A 122 20.27 -7.13 -4.75
N ILE A 123 19.19 -7.24 -3.96
CA ILE A 123 19.14 -6.66 -2.61
C ILE A 123 20.26 -7.23 -1.72
N THR A 124 20.50 -8.54 -1.78
CA THR A 124 21.58 -9.16 -0.97
C THR A 124 22.97 -8.66 -1.31
N LYS A 125 23.17 -8.17 -2.53
CA LYS A 125 24.45 -7.65 -3.05
C LYS A 125 24.62 -6.15 -2.83
N THR A 126 23.66 -5.47 -2.20
CA THR A 126 23.74 -4.02 -1.99
C THR A 126 24.75 -3.60 -0.93
N LEU A 127 25.10 -4.50 -0.01
CA LEU A 127 26.12 -4.26 1.02
C LEU A 127 27.46 -4.83 0.58
N ASP A 128 28.54 -4.22 1.10
CA ASP A 128 29.91 -4.74 0.92
C ASP A 128 30.05 -6.09 1.64
N LYS A 129 30.79 -7.01 1.04
CA LYS A 129 31.07 -8.35 1.61
C LYS A 129 31.73 -8.32 2.98
N SER A 130 32.36 -7.21 3.36
CA SER A 130 32.91 -7.00 4.70
C SER A 130 31.84 -7.00 5.80
N TYR A 131 30.58 -6.77 5.46
CA TYR A 131 29.48 -6.80 6.42
C TYR A 131 28.89 -8.20 6.66
N GLY A 132 29.23 -9.21 5.86
CA GLY A 132 28.78 -10.59 6.06
C GLY A 132 28.43 -11.33 4.76
N ASP A 133 27.56 -12.32 4.89
CA ASP A 133 27.11 -13.14 3.76
C ASP A 133 26.03 -12.42 2.93
N GLU A 134 26.02 -12.70 1.62
CA GLU A 134 24.97 -12.20 0.71
C GLU A 134 23.64 -12.95 0.96
N LYS A 135 22.97 -12.67 2.09
CA LYS A 135 21.72 -13.29 2.48
C LYS A 135 20.59 -12.26 2.59
N LEU A 136 19.39 -12.67 2.22
CA LEU A 136 18.18 -11.87 2.43
C LEU A 136 17.60 -12.14 3.82
N GLY A 137 17.39 -11.07 4.57
CA GLY A 137 16.69 -11.10 5.84
C GLY A 137 15.23 -10.74 5.69
N VAL A 138 14.39 -11.36 6.50
CA VAL A 138 12.99 -11.03 6.64
C VAL A 138 12.75 -10.66 8.09
N LEU A 139 12.39 -9.40 8.34
CA LEU A 139 11.92 -8.92 9.63
C LEU A 139 10.40 -8.91 9.61
N LYS A 140 9.78 -9.73 10.46
CA LYS A 140 8.35 -9.67 10.76
C LYS A 140 8.18 -9.23 12.22
N MET A 141 7.35 -8.22 12.44
CA MET A 141 7.00 -7.72 13.76
C MET A 141 5.49 -7.53 13.86
N ASP A 142 5.00 -7.68 15.09
CA ASP A 142 3.62 -7.45 15.48
C ASP A 142 3.61 -6.70 16.81
N VAL A 143 2.64 -5.83 17.03
CA VAL A 143 2.48 -5.10 18.29
C VAL A 143 1.69 -5.96 19.27
N ASP A 144 2.40 -6.51 20.25
CA ASP A 144 1.80 -7.37 21.28
C ASP A 144 0.63 -6.69 21.99
N ASN A 145 -0.48 -7.41 22.06
CA ASN A 145 -1.67 -7.01 22.82
C ASN A 145 -2.29 -5.66 22.43
N LEU A 146 -2.16 -5.20 21.18
CA LEU A 146 -2.73 -3.92 20.73
C LEU A 146 -4.23 -3.84 21.04
N GLY A 147 -4.98 -4.92 20.82
CA GLY A 147 -6.40 -5.00 21.19
C GLY A 147 -6.64 -4.76 22.68
N ALA A 148 -5.81 -5.30 23.56
CA ALA A 148 -5.89 -5.09 25.00
C ALA A 148 -5.51 -3.65 25.39
N ILE A 149 -4.53 -3.06 24.72
CA ILE A 149 -4.15 -1.64 24.90
C ILE A 149 -5.34 -0.75 24.55
N PHE A 150 -6.02 -0.98 23.44
CA PHE A 150 -7.22 -0.25 23.06
C PHE A 150 -8.38 -0.52 24.02
N ALA A 151 -8.60 -1.76 24.45
CA ALA A 151 -9.71 -2.10 25.33
C ALA A 151 -9.52 -1.62 26.78
N PHE A 152 -8.30 -1.67 27.31
CA PHE A 152 -8.02 -1.50 28.74
C PHE A 152 -6.93 -0.47 29.05
N GLY A 153 -5.96 -0.24 28.17
CA GLY A 153 -4.79 0.60 28.39
C GLY A 153 -5.09 2.10 28.51
N LEU A 154 -6.25 2.56 28.02
CA LEU A 154 -6.65 3.97 28.05
C LEU A 154 -7.51 4.34 29.27
N LYS A 155 -7.55 3.47 30.28
CA LYS A 155 -8.26 3.73 31.54
C LYS A 155 -7.50 4.78 32.37
N GLN A 156 -8.21 5.72 32.91
CA GLN A 156 -7.68 6.69 33.88
C GLN A 156 -8.48 6.59 35.17
N GLY A 157 -7.86 6.25 36.29
CA GLY A 157 -8.48 6.21 37.59
C GLY A 157 -7.42 6.17 38.68
N LYS A 158 -7.48 7.12 39.62
CA LYS A 158 -6.86 7.02 40.95
C LYS A 158 -7.98 6.56 41.88
N ASN A 159 -7.73 5.48 42.65
CA ASN A 159 -8.64 4.88 43.63
C ASN A 159 -9.89 4.20 43.02
N ASN A 160 -10.12 2.96 43.37
CA ASN A 160 -11.22 2.02 43.20
C ASN A 160 -12.51 2.40 42.42
N ASP A 161 -12.71 3.64 42.06
CA ASP A 161 -13.74 4.14 41.15
C ASP A 161 -13.21 4.14 39.70
N VAL A 162 -13.27 2.96 39.09
CA VAL A 162 -13.00 2.80 37.66
C VAL A 162 -14.22 3.35 36.88
N THR A 163 -14.41 4.64 36.89
CA THR A 163 -15.21 5.28 35.85
C THR A 163 -14.46 5.09 34.54
N LEU A 164 -14.96 4.20 33.73
CA LEU A 164 -14.50 3.91 32.38
C LEU A 164 -14.66 5.16 31.50
N GLN A 165 -13.85 6.19 31.71
CA GLN A 165 -13.78 7.32 30.79
C GLN A 165 -13.00 6.92 29.55
N ARG A 166 -13.64 6.06 28.76
CA ARG A 166 -13.20 5.77 27.39
C ARG A 166 -13.47 7.02 26.56
N SER A 167 -12.46 7.84 26.39
CA SER A 167 -12.57 9.02 25.54
C SER A 167 -12.28 8.64 24.08
N LEU A 168 -13.20 8.94 23.18
CA LEU A 168 -12.98 8.80 21.74
C LEU A 168 -11.68 9.49 21.30
N SER A 169 -11.36 10.64 21.88
CA SER A 169 -10.14 11.39 21.63
C SER A 169 -8.88 10.56 21.89
N LYS A 170 -8.82 9.79 22.98
CA LYS A 170 -7.66 8.93 23.29
C LYS A 170 -7.49 7.81 22.26
N TYR A 171 -8.59 7.20 21.82
CA TYR A 171 -8.58 6.20 20.77
C TYR A 171 -8.06 6.76 19.45
N LEU A 172 -8.61 7.90 19.03
CA LEU A 172 -8.18 8.56 17.80
C LEU A 172 -6.72 8.97 17.87
N THR A 173 -6.27 9.50 19.02
CA THR A 173 -4.87 9.88 19.22
C THR A 173 -3.93 8.67 19.10
N LEU A 174 -4.24 7.56 19.79
CA LEU A 174 -3.43 6.36 19.72
C LEU A 174 -3.40 5.78 18.29
N SER A 175 -4.55 5.69 17.64
CA SER A 175 -4.66 5.23 16.25
C SER A 175 -3.81 6.09 15.31
N ARG A 176 -3.82 7.41 15.47
CA ARG A 176 -2.99 8.33 14.69
C ARG A 176 -1.50 8.16 14.95
N PHE A 177 -1.08 7.92 16.19
CA PHE A 177 0.32 7.64 16.49
C PHE A 177 0.81 6.34 15.86
N ILE A 178 -0.02 5.29 15.85
CA ILE A 178 0.30 4.03 15.19
C ILE A 178 0.42 4.25 13.68
N GLU A 179 -0.53 4.95 13.07
CA GLU A 179 -0.49 5.29 11.64
C GLU A 179 0.77 6.11 11.29
N LEU A 180 1.13 7.10 12.09
CA LEU A 180 2.35 7.90 11.91
C LEU A 180 3.62 7.04 12.04
N PHE A 181 3.64 6.10 12.97
CA PHE A 181 4.78 5.22 13.13
C PHE A 181 4.95 4.29 11.91
N PHE A 182 3.94 3.52 11.59
CA PHE A 182 4.03 2.54 10.51
C PHE A 182 4.05 3.18 9.11
N GLY A 183 3.27 4.23 8.87
CA GLY A 183 3.20 4.89 7.56
C GLY A 183 4.35 5.84 7.27
N TYR A 184 4.94 6.48 8.28
CA TYR A 184 5.96 7.51 8.09
C TYR A 184 7.29 7.22 8.80
N LYS A 185 7.26 7.03 10.13
CA LYS A 185 8.50 6.93 10.93
C LYS A 185 9.33 5.71 10.55
N LEU A 186 8.69 4.58 10.29
CA LEU A 186 9.33 3.35 9.86
C LEU A 186 10.13 3.56 8.56
N LYS A 187 9.54 4.23 7.58
CA LYS A 187 10.21 4.59 6.34
C LYS A 187 11.46 5.43 6.58
N GLN A 188 11.38 6.44 7.46
CA GLN A 188 12.55 7.26 7.81
C GLN A 188 13.65 6.43 8.46
N ILE A 189 13.30 5.51 9.37
CA ILE A 189 14.26 4.60 10.01
C ILE A 189 15.00 3.76 8.94
N CYS A 190 14.27 3.17 7.99
CA CYS A 190 14.87 2.39 6.92
C CYS A 190 15.82 3.23 6.03
N LEU A 191 15.40 4.45 5.68
CA LEU A 191 16.25 5.36 4.90
C LEU A 191 17.51 5.79 5.65
N ASP A 192 17.40 6.11 6.92
CA ASP A 192 18.54 6.51 7.76
C ASP A 192 19.53 5.35 7.96
N LEU A 193 19.02 4.13 8.13
CA LEU A 193 19.85 2.93 8.20
C LEU A 193 20.54 2.65 6.86
N SER A 194 19.83 2.78 5.74
CA SER A 194 20.43 2.60 4.40
C SER A 194 21.60 3.55 4.20
N LYS A 195 21.44 4.83 4.54
CA LYS A 195 22.50 5.85 4.46
C LYS A 195 23.72 5.50 5.32
N LYS A 196 23.50 5.00 6.53
CA LYS A 196 24.57 4.61 7.45
C LYS A 196 25.35 3.40 6.96
N LEU A 197 24.67 2.42 6.35
CA LEU A 197 25.28 1.17 5.94
C LEU A 197 26.02 1.28 4.60
N GLN A 198 25.54 2.10 3.67
CA GLN A 198 26.12 2.17 2.32
C GLN A 198 26.94 3.42 2.04
N ASN A 199 26.88 4.46 2.89
CA ASN A 199 27.34 5.81 2.55
C ASN A 199 26.74 6.39 1.24
N LYS A 200 25.64 5.79 0.74
CA LYS A 200 24.89 6.20 -0.44
C LYS A 200 23.48 6.64 -0.03
N ASN A 201 22.83 7.42 -0.86
CA ASN A 201 21.45 7.85 -0.61
C ASN A 201 20.40 6.84 -1.13
N GLU A 202 20.83 5.65 -1.50
CA GLU A 202 19.97 4.59 -2.03
C GLU A 202 19.37 3.77 -0.89
N ASN A 203 18.12 3.35 -1.05
CA ASN A 203 17.45 2.49 -0.08
C ASN A 203 17.78 1.02 -0.36
N ILE A 204 18.05 0.24 0.69
CA ILE A 204 18.32 -1.19 0.64
C ILE A 204 17.23 -2.05 1.24
N PHE A 205 16.19 -1.46 1.80
CA PHE A 205 15.09 -2.15 2.43
C PHE A 205 13.84 -2.14 1.56
N TYR A 206 13.15 -3.26 1.53
CA TYR A 206 11.84 -3.40 0.94
C TYR A 206 10.82 -3.49 2.07
N ILE A 207 9.97 -2.49 2.23
CA ILE A 207 8.83 -2.57 3.14
C ILE A 207 7.70 -3.23 2.36
N ASN A 208 7.51 -4.53 2.59
CA ASN A 208 6.48 -5.32 1.92
C ASN A 208 5.09 -5.00 2.47
N TYR A 209 5.02 -4.81 3.78
CA TYR A 209 3.81 -4.45 4.49
C TYR A 209 4.15 -3.66 5.75
N ALA A 210 3.42 -2.60 6.02
CA ALA A 210 3.46 -1.86 7.28
C ALA A 210 2.11 -1.19 7.51
N GLY A 211 1.40 -1.58 8.54
CA GLY A 211 0.10 -0.97 8.86
C GLY A 211 -0.63 -1.70 9.97
N GLY A 212 -1.50 -0.99 10.66
CA GLY A 212 -2.16 -1.52 11.84
C GLY A 212 -1.17 -1.79 12.97
N ASP A 213 -0.89 -3.05 13.22
CA ASP A 213 0.02 -3.56 14.25
C ASP A 213 1.16 -4.41 13.67
N ASP A 214 1.07 -4.76 12.40
CA ASP A 214 2.01 -5.65 11.72
C ASP A 214 2.98 -4.91 10.81
N LEU A 215 4.19 -5.46 10.64
CA LEU A 215 5.11 -5.08 9.59
C LEU A 215 5.89 -6.27 9.04
N VAL A 216 6.25 -6.18 7.77
CA VAL A 216 7.18 -7.10 7.10
C VAL A 216 8.16 -6.28 6.28
N ILE A 217 9.44 -6.41 6.61
CA ILE A 217 10.54 -5.75 5.91
C ILE A 217 11.52 -6.81 5.42
N LEU A 218 11.99 -6.62 4.19
CA LEU A 218 13.05 -7.41 3.59
C LEU A 218 14.30 -6.53 3.42
N GLY A 219 15.46 -7.11 3.62
CA GLY A 219 16.72 -6.40 3.47
C GLY A 219 17.92 -7.35 3.53
N PRO A 220 19.14 -6.87 3.26
CA PRO A 220 20.34 -7.68 3.40
C PRO A 220 20.63 -7.99 4.87
N ILE A 221 21.15 -9.19 5.16
CA ILE A 221 21.70 -9.55 6.48
C ILE A 221 23.20 -9.28 6.49
N TYR A 222 23.72 -8.79 7.59
CA TYR A 222 25.12 -8.60 7.85
C TYR A 222 25.48 -9.10 9.26
#